data_20e54b2de4ee4dc5d99805a6b3626dee
#
_entry.id   20e54b2de4ee4dc5d99805a6b3626dee
#
_cell.length_a   1.000
_cell.length_b   1.000
_cell.length_c   1.000
_cell.angle_alpha   90.00
_cell.angle_beta   90.00
_cell.angle_gamma   90.00
#
_symmetry.space_group_name_H-M   'P 1'
#
loop_
_entity.id
_entity.type
_entity.pdbx_description
1 polymer ?
#
loop_
_entity_poly.entity_id
_entity_poly.type
_entity_poly.pdbx_seq_one_letter_code
_entity_poly.pdbx_strand_id
1 'polypeptide(L)'
;MSEAAAQLTEKFTQVYRNLKLFPLFKPEEIKAFRVPYGQKTLGRLRREVAYSSDNSKLIFTGHRGCGKSTLLGQFAQQMREQQNLFVVGFSIADMVEMSDVNHVNILYSVALRLMEKADQEKVSISEDTREQLLGWFTKTKSTIYNQQIQEQLSIGANLLGFFTGKLQTEKAFREEIKETYQNSVSELASQIDRIAAAVQIATKKEVLVIIDDLDKLDLPLVRAIFQDNINSLYLPNIRIVFTIPIAVIRENKLMATIRGRSEVIQLPVTKFFHREEAHQPEVTSIEKNVAMLVTLMNQRIPAELIEPAVMRELVLLSGGVLREMVRLGQECCRECLLLLDTEPERTTVKIDQEILQRAVRNLRIEFARPLGQKLMAVLVQTYENFNPEDANSEDFLELLHGLYVLEYENAELWYDLHPLIQDLLRRQGLI
;
A
#
# COMPACT_ATOMS: atom_id res chain seq x y z
N MET A 1 24.04 27.48 20.93
CA MET A 1 22.60 27.40 20.59
C MET A 1 21.82 28.02 21.74
N SER A 2 20.96 29.00 21.48
CA SER A 2 20.11 29.62 22.51
C SER A 2 19.05 28.58 23.00
N GLU A 3 18.51 28.79 24.20
CA GLU A 3 17.45 27.93 24.74
C GLU A 3 16.24 27.89 23.80
N ALA A 4 15.88 29.02 23.18
CA ALA A 4 14.80 29.11 22.19
C ALA A 4 15.08 28.29 20.94
N ALA A 5 16.31 28.31 20.42
CA ALA A 5 16.72 27.49 19.28
C ALA A 5 16.66 25.98 19.61
N ALA A 6 17.09 25.60 20.83
CA ALA A 6 16.99 24.21 21.29
C ALA A 6 15.53 23.72 21.36
N GLN A 7 14.63 24.54 21.90
CA GLN A 7 13.19 24.22 21.94
C GLN A 7 12.58 24.09 20.54
N LEU A 8 12.95 24.95 19.59
CA LEU A 8 12.49 24.84 18.20
C LEU A 8 13.00 23.57 17.52
N THR A 9 14.28 23.22 17.73
CA THR A 9 14.87 21.98 17.21
C THR A 9 14.12 20.76 17.74
N GLU A 10 13.77 20.74 19.03
CA GLU A 10 12.98 19.66 19.61
C GLU A 10 11.59 19.58 19.00
N LYS A 11 10.87 20.73 18.84
CA LYS A 11 9.57 20.78 18.19
C LYS A 11 9.62 20.25 16.75
N PHE A 12 10.53 20.71 15.90
CA PHE A 12 10.66 20.22 14.53
C PHE A 12 11.07 18.75 14.46
N THR A 13 11.91 18.29 15.38
CA THR A 13 12.26 16.87 15.50
C THR A 13 11.02 16.02 15.82
N GLN A 14 10.17 16.48 16.73
CA GLN A 14 8.92 15.79 17.05
C GLN A 14 7.96 15.80 15.85
N VAL A 15 7.81 16.93 15.15
CA VAL A 15 7.01 17.02 13.92
C VAL A 15 7.53 16.07 12.86
N TYR A 16 8.84 16.02 12.63
CA TYR A 16 9.47 15.08 11.70
C TYR A 16 9.12 13.62 12.02
N ARG A 17 9.12 13.27 13.32
CA ARG A 17 8.72 11.93 13.80
C ARG A 17 7.22 11.65 13.60
N ASN A 18 6.35 12.67 13.69
CA ASN A 18 4.92 12.54 13.44
C ASN A 18 4.58 12.37 11.95
N LEU A 19 5.46 12.87 11.07
CA LEU A 19 5.33 12.78 9.61
C LEU A 19 5.92 11.47 9.07
N LYS A 20 5.48 10.32 9.61
CA LYS A 20 5.94 9.00 9.16
C LYS A 20 5.31 8.62 7.82
N LEU A 21 6.12 8.08 6.92
CA LEU A 21 5.69 7.57 5.61
C LEU A 21 5.09 6.15 5.67
N PHE A 22 5.00 5.56 6.87
CA PHE A 22 4.45 4.23 7.09
C PHE A 22 2.94 4.29 7.38
N PRO A 23 2.21 3.22 7.05
CA PRO A 23 0.80 3.11 7.40
C PRO A 23 0.56 3.22 8.91
N LEU A 24 -0.58 3.77 9.30
CA LEU A 24 -0.99 3.86 10.72
C LEU A 24 -1.61 2.52 11.14
N PHE A 25 -0.93 1.79 12.01
CA PHE A 25 -1.41 0.51 12.54
C PHE A 25 -1.69 0.55 14.05
N LYS A 26 -0.98 1.39 14.79
CA LYS A 26 -1.14 1.48 16.24
C LYS A 26 -2.41 2.25 16.59
N PRO A 27 -3.22 1.79 17.57
CA PRO A 27 -4.45 2.48 17.98
C PRO A 27 -4.22 3.95 18.36
N GLU A 28 -3.10 4.25 19.02
CA GLU A 28 -2.73 5.61 19.42
C GLU A 28 -2.45 6.50 18.21
N GLU A 29 -1.74 5.98 17.19
CA GLU A 29 -1.43 6.70 15.96
C GLU A 29 -2.71 6.94 15.14
N ILE A 30 -3.58 5.93 15.06
CA ILE A 30 -4.89 6.06 14.41
C ILE A 30 -5.72 7.12 15.09
N LYS A 31 -5.78 7.11 16.42
CA LYS A 31 -6.53 8.11 17.20
C LYS A 31 -5.97 9.53 17.03
N ALA A 32 -4.63 9.67 16.97
CA ALA A 32 -3.95 10.96 16.87
C ALA A 32 -4.00 11.56 15.47
N PHE A 33 -3.87 10.75 14.41
CA PHE A 33 -3.55 11.24 13.07
C PHE A 33 -4.57 10.93 11.99
N ARG A 34 -5.66 10.25 12.34
CA ARG A 34 -6.64 9.84 11.35
C ARG A 34 -7.76 10.87 11.17
N VAL A 35 -8.10 11.11 9.91
CA VAL A 35 -9.32 11.83 9.50
C VAL A 35 -10.27 10.86 8.77
N PRO A 36 -11.56 11.19 8.60
CA PRO A 36 -12.53 10.35 7.89
C PRO A 36 -12.28 10.33 6.37
N TYR A 37 -11.12 9.81 5.98
CA TYR A 37 -10.70 9.60 4.61
C TYR A 37 -11.12 8.21 4.11
N GLY A 38 -11.53 8.08 2.85
CA GLY A 38 -11.85 6.79 2.21
C GLY A 38 -13.12 6.09 2.73
N GLN A 39 -14.03 6.77 3.45
CA GLN A 39 -15.21 6.15 4.07
C GLN A 39 -16.17 5.49 3.06
N LYS A 40 -16.32 6.08 1.87
CA LYS A 40 -17.10 5.48 0.77
C LYS A 40 -16.52 4.14 0.34
N THR A 41 -15.21 4.09 0.10
CA THR A 41 -14.47 2.89 -0.29
C THR A 41 -14.52 1.82 0.79
N LEU A 42 -14.34 2.22 2.06
CA LEU A 42 -14.49 1.32 3.21
C LEU A 42 -15.89 0.72 3.29
N GLY A 43 -16.92 1.53 3.10
CA GLY A 43 -18.32 1.07 3.05
C GLY A 43 -18.57 0.09 1.92
N ARG A 44 -17.96 0.30 0.74
CA ARG A 44 -18.03 -0.62 -0.40
C ARG A 44 -17.33 -1.95 -0.09
N LEU A 45 -16.09 -1.92 0.42
CA LEU A 45 -15.38 -3.13 0.84
C LEU A 45 -16.18 -3.97 1.84
N ARG A 46 -16.75 -3.32 2.86
CA ARG A 46 -17.60 -4.02 3.86
C ARG A 46 -18.80 -4.69 3.21
N ARG A 47 -19.49 -3.99 2.33
CA ARG A 47 -20.68 -4.49 1.66
C ARG A 47 -20.34 -5.68 0.77
N GLU A 48 -19.28 -5.59 -0.01
CA GLU A 48 -18.84 -6.66 -0.87
C GLU A 48 -18.49 -7.93 -0.07
N VAL A 49 -17.76 -7.80 1.04
CA VAL A 49 -17.44 -8.95 1.89
C VAL A 49 -18.71 -9.51 2.58
N ALA A 50 -19.63 -8.64 3.03
CA ALA A 50 -20.84 -9.09 3.72
C ALA A 50 -21.84 -9.82 2.81
N TYR A 51 -21.92 -9.46 1.53
CA TYR A 51 -22.91 -9.99 0.59
C TYR A 51 -22.34 -11.00 -0.41
N SER A 52 -21.03 -11.12 -0.52
CA SER A 52 -20.39 -12.08 -1.40
C SER A 52 -20.36 -13.50 -0.80
N SER A 53 -20.13 -14.49 -1.66
CA SER A 53 -19.93 -15.88 -1.25
C SER A 53 -18.67 -16.07 -0.39
N ASP A 54 -18.62 -17.15 0.39
CA ASP A 54 -17.55 -17.48 1.34
C ASP A 54 -16.18 -17.70 0.69
N ASN A 55 -16.17 -17.91 -0.63
CA ASN A 55 -14.98 -18.11 -1.44
C ASN A 55 -14.66 -16.93 -2.35
N SER A 56 -15.30 -15.77 -2.17
CA SER A 56 -15.09 -14.60 -3.03
C SER A 56 -13.66 -14.08 -3.00
N LYS A 57 -13.23 -13.56 -4.14
CA LYS A 57 -11.94 -12.86 -4.28
C LYS A 57 -12.24 -11.42 -4.66
N LEU A 58 -11.64 -10.50 -3.92
CA LEU A 58 -11.77 -9.06 -4.14
C LEU A 58 -10.42 -8.48 -4.53
N ILE A 59 -10.45 -7.53 -5.45
CA ILE A 59 -9.28 -6.77 -5.86
C ILE A 59 -9.41 -5.35 -5.29
N PHE A 60 -8.42 -4.94 -4.52
CA PHE A 60 -8.35 -3.60 -3.97
C PHE A 60 -7.18 -2.84 -4.60
N THR A 61 -7.46 -1.69 -5.19
CA THR A 61 -6.48 -0.93 -5.95
C THR A 61 -6.53 0.56 -5.65
N GLY A 62 -5.57 1.30 -6.17
CA GLY A 62 -5.41 2.74 -6.05
C GLY A 62 -3.94 3.13 -6.13
N HIS A 63 -3.66 4.42 -6.32
CA HIS A 63 -2.29 4.91 -6.37
C HIS A 63 -1.46 4.53 -5.14
N ARG A 64 -0.16 4.35 -5.32
CA ARG A 64 0.77 4.21 -4.20
C ARG A 64 0.67 5.45 -3.30
N GLY A 65 0.67 5.25 -1.98
CA GLY A 65 0.62 6.36 -1.04
C GLY A 65 -0.75 6.98 -0.80
N CYS A 66 -1.84 6.54 -1.45
CA CYS A 66 -3.19 7.05 -1.21
C CYS A 66 -3.86 6.51 0.09
N GLY A 67 -3.15 5.73 0.92
CA GLY A 67 -3.63 5.28 2.22
C GLY A 67 -4.30 3.92 2.25
N LYS A 68 -4.12 3.07 1.23
CA LYS A 68 -4.72 1.72 1.14
C LYS A 68 -4.46 0.86 2.38
N SER A 69 -3.20 0.72 2.81
CA SER A 69 -2.81 -0.11 3.96
C SER A 69 -3.48 0.33 5.27
N THR A 70 -3.55 1.65 5.51
CA THR A 70 -4.27 2.20 6.69
C THR A 70 -5.78 1.91 6.61
N LEU A 71 -6.37 2.01 5.42
CA LEU A 71 -7.79 1.70 5.21
C LEU A 71 -8.07 0.20 5.38
N LEU A 72 -7.18 -0.68 4.87
CA LEU A 72 -7.27 -2.13 5.04
C LEU A 72 -7.12 -2.55 6.51
N GLY A 73 -6.25 -1.90 7.27
CA GLY A 73 -6.13 -2.12 8.72
C GLY A 73 -7.46 -1.84 9.46
N GLN A 74 -8.10 -0.71 9.12
CA GLN A 74 -9.41 -0.37 9.66
C GLN A 74 -10.50 -1.35 9.18
N PHE A 75 -10.49 -1.71 7.91
CA PHE A 75 -11.40 -2.69 7.34
C PHE A 75 -11.28 -4.03 8.08
N ALA A 76 -10.07 -4.53 8.28
CA ALA A 76 -9.80 -5.75 9.03
C ALA A 76 -10.37 -5.71 10.45
N GLN A 77 -10.21 -4.59 11.16
CA GLN A 77 -10.79 -4.40 12.48
C GLN A 77 -12.31 -4.46 12.44
N GLN A 78 -12.95 -3.75 11.52
CA GLN A 78 -14.41 -3.75 11.39
C GLN A 78 -14.96 -5.14 11.03
N MET A 79 -14.27 -5.91 10.20
CA MET A 79 -14.69 -7.28 9.85
C MET A 79 -14.64 -8.22 11.07
N ARG A 80 -13.62 -8.08 11.94
CA ARG A 80 -13.55 -8.84 13.21
C ARG A 80 -14.69 -8.50 14.17
N GLU A 81 -14.96 -7.20 14.34
CA GLU A 81 -15.87 -6.69 15.37
C GLU A 81 -17.34 -6.74 14.93
N GLN A 82 -17.63 -6.39 13.68
CA GLN A 82 -19.01 -6.19 13.19
C GLN A 82 -19.55 -7.37 12.38
N GLN A 83 -18.67 -8.12 11.69
CA GLN A 83 -19.07 -9.25 10.85
C GLN A 83 -18.66 -10.60 11.43
N ASN A 84 -18.05 -10.61 12.62
CA ASN A 84 -17.61 -11.82 13.31
C ASN A 84 -16.75 -12.76 12.46
N LEU A 85 -15.86 -12.20 11.61
CA LEU A 85 -14.96 -12.97 10.77
C LEU A 85 -13.63 -13.25 11.48
N PHE A 86 -13.01 -14.38 11.16
CA PHE A 86 -11.60 -14.65 11.50
C PHE A 86 -10.72 -14.01 10.44
N VAL A 87 -10.13 -12.85 10.76
CA VAL A 87 -9.42 -12.02 9.79
C VAL A 87 -7.92 -12.17 9.93
N VAL A 88 -7.27 -12.59 8.83
CA VAL A 88 -5.82 -12.68 8.69
C VAL A 88 -5.36 -11.63 7.71
N GLY A 89 -4.77 -10.54 8.20
CA GLY A 89 -4.19 -9.48 7.38
C GLY A 89 -2.67 -9.48 7.48
N PHE A 90 -1.98 -9.40 6.35
CA PHE A 90 -0.52 -9.31 6.30
C PHE A 90 -0.03 -8.59 5.05
N SER A 91 1.18 -8.03 5.14
CA SER A 91 1.94 -7.55 3.99
C SER A 91 2.71 -8.71 3.35
N ILE A 92 2.66 -8.84 2.03
CA ILE A 92 3.47 -9.83 1.32
C ILE A 92 4.97 -9.54 1.49
N ALA A 93 5.36 -8.27 1.66
CA ALA A 93 6.74 -7.86 1.90
C ALA A 93 7.31 -8.35 3.23
N ASP A 94 6.44 -8.69 4.21
CA ASP A 94 6.84 -9.30 5.47
C ASP A 94 7.06 -10.82 5.35
N MET A 95 6.69 -11.40 4.21
CA MET A 95 6.74 -12.85 4.00
C MET A 95 7.78 -13.26 2.95
N VAL A 96 7.91 -12.47 1.88
CA VAL A 96 8.68 -12.82 0.69
C VAL A 96 9.45 -11.60 0.21
N GLU A 97 10.70 -11.80 -0.23
CA GLU A 97 11.43 -10.77 -0.97
C GLU A 97 10.62 -10.34 -2.19
N MET A 98 10.42 -9.03 -2.39
CA MET A 98 9.50 -8.50 -3.40
C MET A 98 9.84 -8.94 -4.83
N SER A 99 11.13 -9.15 -5.15
CA SER A 99 11.60 -9.65 -6.44
C SER A 99 11.27 -11.13 -6.71
N ASP A 100 11.00 -11.92 -5.66
CA ASP A 100 10.76 -13.37 -5.74
C ASP A 100 9.27 -13.73 -5.51
N VAL A 101 8.38 -12.74 -5.40
CA VAL A 101 6.95 -12.98 -5.21
C VAL A 101 6.37 -13.69 -6.42
N ASN A 102 5.66 -14.78 -6.19
CA ASN A 102 4.91 -15.55 -7.19
C ASN A 102 3.65 -16.15 -6.55
N HIS A 103 2.77 -16.72 -7.38
CA HIS A 103 1.49 -17.26 -6.91
C HIS A 103 1.62 -18.40 -5.87
N VAL A 104 2.68 -19.23 -5.97
CA VAL A 104 2.92 -20.32 -5.01
C VAL A 104 3.36 -19.76 -3.67
N ASN A 105 4.32 -18.83 -3.67
CA ASN A 105 4.79 -18.18 -2.43
C ASN A 105 3.69 -17.37 -1.75
N ILE A 106 2.80 -16.73 -2.51
CA ILE A 106 1.60 -16.06 -1.97
C ILE A 106 0.71 -17.06 -1.23
N LEU A 107 0.33 -18.18 -1.88
CA LEU A 107 -0.54 -19.17 -1.27
C LEU A 107 0.12 -19.86 -0.07
N TYR A 108 1.42 -20.15 -0.14
CA TYR A 108 2.16 -20.69 0.99
C TYR A 108 2.18 -19.71 2.19
N SER A 109 2.34 -18.42 1.91
CA SER A 109 2.24 -17.36 2.92
C SER A 109 0.84 -17.30 3.55
N VAL A 110 -0.22 -17.50 2.76
CA VAL A 110 -1.60 -17.58 3.29
C VAL A 110 -1.73 -18.74 4.27
N ALA A 111 -1.24 -19.94 3.93
CA ALA A 111 -1.28 -21.09 4.81
C ALA A 111 -0.52 -20.84 6.13
N LEU A 112 0.71 -20.32 6.05
CA LEU A 112 1.52 -19.98 7.23
C LEU A 112 0.81 -18.95 8.13
N ARG A 113 0.33 -17.85 7.56
CA ARG A 113 -0.32 -16.79 8.33
C ARG A 113 -1.64 -17.21 8.96
N LEU A 114 -2.40 -18.10 8.31
CA LEU A 114 -3.60 -18.70 8.91
C LEU A 114 -3.25 -19.51 10.16
N MET A 115 -2.24 -20.37 10.08
CA MET A 115 -1.79 -21.18 11.23
C MET A 115 -1.20 -20.30 12.34
N GLU A 116 -0.32 -19.37 12.03
CA GLU A 116 0.25 -18.43 13.02
C GLU A 116 -0.84 -17.63 13.73
N LYS A 117 -1.85 -17.17 13.00
CA LYS A 117 -2.95 -16.40 13.56
C LYS A 117 -3.84 -17.26 14.46
N ALA A 118 -4.08 -18.52 14.08
CA ALA A 118 -4.80 -19.48 14.90
C ALA A 118 -4.05 -19.73 16.22
N ASP A 119 -2.73 -19.88 16.18
CA ASP A 119 -1.90 -20.03 17.39
C ASP A 119 -1.91 -18.79 18.28
N GLN A 120 -1.76 -17.60 17.69
CA GLN A 120 -1.80 -16.34 18.42
C GLN A 120 -3.13 -16.12 19.14
N GLU A 121 -4.25 -16.48 18.51
CA GLU A 121 -5.60 -16.38 19.09
C GLU A 121 -5.98 -17.61 19.94
N LYS A 122 -5.05 -18.56 20.12
CA LYS A 122 -5.26 -19.80 20.89
C LYS A 122 -6.50 -20.58 20.45
N VAL A 123 -6.69 -20.67 19.12
CA VAL A 123 -7.80 -21.43 18.55
C VAL A 123 -7.65 -22.91 18.90
N SER A 124 -8.68 -23.49 19.46
CA SER A 124 -8.69 -24.89 19.90
C SER A 124 -8.84 -25.84 18.70
N ILE A 125 -7.77 -26.00 17.90
CA ILE A 125 -7.67 -27.03 16.87
C ILE A 125 -7.27 -28.34 17.54
N SER A 126 -7.90 -29.48 17.16
CA SER A 126 -7.53 -30.78 17.72
C SER A 126 -6.06 -31.12 17.45
N GLU A 127 -5.40 -31.80 18.39
CA GLU A 127 -3.98 -32.11 18.32
C GLU A 127 -3.64 -32.92 17.06
N ASP A 128 -4.41 -33.94 16.74
CA ASP A 128 -4.27 -34.75 15.53
C ASP A 128 -4.33 -33.89 14.24
N THR A 129 -5.29 -32.95 14.16
CA THR A 129 -5.40 -32.05 13.02
C THR A 129 -4.21 -31.11 12.95
N ARG A 130 -3.79 -30.58 14.08
CA ARG A 130 -2.64 -29.68 14.18
C ARG A 130 -1.33 -30.37 13.72
N GLU A 131 -1.11 -31.59 14.19
CA GLU A 131 0.07 -32.40 13.78
C GLU A 131 0.07 -32.69 12.29
N GLN A 132 -1.09 -33.05 11.70
CA GLN A 132 -1.21 -33.26 10.28
C GLN A 132 -0.94 -31.99 9.46
N LEU A 133 -1.42 -30.84 9.91
CA LEU A 133 -1.19 -29.55 9.24
C LEU A 133 0.27 -29.12 9.38
N LEU A 134 0.87 -29.25 10.56
CA LEU A 134 2.30 -28.98 10.74
C LEU A 134 3.18 -29.94 9.97
N GLY A 135 2.81 -31.23 9.95
CA GLY A 135 3.51 -32.26 9.15
C GLY A 135 3.52 -31.98 7.65
N TRP A 136 2.50 -31.27 7.15
CA TRP A 136 2.50 -30.82 5.76
C TRP A 136 3.57 -29.74 5.50
N PHE A 137 3.74 -28.75 6.39
CA PHE A 137 4.77 -27.73 6.25
C PHE A 137 6.20 -28.33 6.32
N THR A 138 6.37 -29.45 6.98
CA THR A 138 7.68 -30.12 7.09
C THR A 138 8.07 -30.92 5.83
N LYS A 139 7.17 -31.09 4.87
CA LYS A 139 7.49 -31.75 3.59
C LYS A 139 8.42 -30.87 2.76
N THR A 140 9.65 -31.31 2.61
CA THR A 140 10.67 -30.68 1.76
C THR A 140 11.43 -31.75 1.01
N LYS A 141 11.91 -31.42 -0.19
CA LYS A 141 12.77 -32.29 -1.00
C LYS A 141 14.26 -32.17 -0.63
N SER A 142 14.62 -31.05 0.02
CA SER A 142 16.00 -30.78 0.41
C SER A 142 16.41 -31.54 1.66
N THR A 143 17.52 -32.26 1.60
CA THR A 143 18.13 -32.93 2.77
C THR A 143 18.55 -31.91 3.84
N ILE A 144 19.02 -30.75 3.43
CA ILE A 144 19.46 -29.67 4.36
C ILE A 144 18.28 -29.15 5.15
N TYR A 145 17.16 -28.84 4.52
CA TYR A 145 15.98 -28.37 5.22
C TYR A 145 15.33 -29.43 6.09
N ASN A 146 15.33 -30.71 5.65
CA ASN A 146 14.88 -31.81 6.47
C ASN A 146 15.68 -31.93 7.77
N GLN A 147 17.01 -31.79 7.71
CA GLN A 147 17.86 -31.82 8.90
C GLN A 147 17.54 -30.64 9.82
N GLN A 148 17.46 -29.42 9.29
CA GLN A 148 17.14 -28.23 10.08
C GLN A 148 15.75 -28.33 10.74
N ILE A 149 14.74 -28.85 10.04
CA ILE A 149 13.41 -29.09 10.60
C ILE A 149 13.46 -30.09 11.75
N GLN A 150 14.21 -31.19 11.62
CA GLN A 150 14.36 -32.15 12.70
C GLN A 150 15.07 -31.57 13.93
N GLU A 151 16.06 -30.70 13.73
CA GLU A 151 16.71 -29.95 14.80
C GLU A 151 15.70 -29.04 15.53
N GLN A 152 14.86 -28.29 14.80
CA GLN A 152 13.83 -27.44 15.39
C GLN A 152 12.78 -28.25 16.17
N LEU A 153 12.35 -29.39 15.63
CA LEU A 153 11.43 -30.29 16.31
C LEU A 153 12.03 -30.83 17.61
N SER A 154 13.32 -31.21 17.60
CA SER A 154 14.00 -31.78 18.77
C SER A 154 14.12 -30.81 19.94
N ILE A 155 14.19 -29.50 19.68
CA ILE A 155 14.30 -28.46 20.72
C ILE A 155 12.94 -27.84 21.08
N GLY A 156 11.83 -28.34 20.49
CA GLY A 156 10.47 -27.81 20.74
C GLY A 156 10.25 -26.39 20.27
N ALA A 157 10.97 -25.96 19.23
CA ALA A 157 10.90 -24.61 18.70
C ALA A 157 9.60 -24.33 17.94
N ASN A 158 9.30 -23.03 17.74
CA ASN A 158 8.17 -22.59 16.92
C ASN A 158 8.44 -22.82 15.43
N LEU A 159 7.96 -23.94 14.90
CA LEU A 159 8.11 -24.33 13.50
C LEU A 159 7.52 -23.31 12.53
N LEU A 160 6.37 -22.71 12.84
CA LEU A 160 5.77 -21.72 11.95
C LEU A 160 6.66 -20.50 11.82
N GLY A 161 7.21 -20.00 12.92
CA GLY A 161 8.17 -18.90 12.91
C GLY A 161 9.47 -19.25 12.14
N PHE A 162 9.93 -20.51 12.23
CA PHE A 162 11.04 -20.99 11.42
C PHE A 162 10.73 -20.91 9.92
N PHE A 163 9.58 -21.43 9.47
CA PHE A 163 9.19 -21.38 8.05
C PHE A 163 8.99 -19.96 7.56
N THR A 164 8.35 -19.09 8.35
CA THR A 164 8.18 -17.67 8.03
C THR A 164 9.54 -16.98 7.86
N GLY A 165 10.48 -17.21 8.78
CA GLY A 165 11.84 -16.66 8.69
C GLY A 165 12.59 -17.15 7.45
N LYS A 166 12.50 -18.45 7.12
CA LYS A 166 13.13 -19.02 5.91
C LYS A 166 12.51 -18.47 4.63
N LEU A 167 11.19 -18.37 4.57
CA LEU A 167 10.49 -17.80 3.41
C LEU A 167 10.89 -16.34 3.18
N GLN A 168 11.04 -15.57 4.24
CA GLN A 168 11.42 -14.16 4.18
C GLN A 168 12.88 -13.98 3.75
N THR A 169 13.82 -14.75 4.31
CA THR A 169 15.26 -14.47 4.20
C THR A 169 16.00 -15.32 3.17
N GLU A 170 15.51 -16.52 2.85
CA GLU A 170 16.25 -17.49 2.03
C GLU A 170 15.63 -17.72 0.65
N LYS A 171 16.32 -17.24 -0.38
CA LYS A 171 15.89 -17.48 -1.77
C LYS A 171 15.82 -18.97 -2.11
N ALA A 172 16.79 -19.78 -1.67
CA ALA A 172 16.80 -21.23 -1.93
C ALA A 172 15.57 -21.93 -1.35
N PHE A 173 15.08 -21.49 -0.18
CA PHE A 173 13.85 -22.02 0.39
C PHE A 173 12.63 -21.64 -0.43
N ARG A 174 12.54 -20.39 -0.91
CA ARG A 174 11.44 -19.94 -1.79
C ARG A 174 11.40 -20.71 -3.12
N GLU A 175 12.58 -20.98 -3.72
CA GLU A 175 12.68 -21.79 -4.94
C GLU A 175 12.24 -23.23 -4.67
N GLU A 176 12.62 -23.82 -3.54
CA GLU A 176 12.18 -25.17 -3.17
C GLU A 176 10.66 -25.26 -3.01
N ILE A 177 10.02 -24.29 -2.34
CA ILE A 177 8.58 -24.24 -2.21
C ILE A 177 7.92 -24.10 -3.59
N LYS A 178 8.47 -23.24 -4.46
CA LYS A 178 7.98 -23.07 -5.82
C LYS A 178 8.08 -24.39 -6.61
N GLU A 179 9.23 -25.05 -6.62
CA GLU A 179 9.44 -26.33 -7.33
C GLU A 179 8.56 -27.45 -6.78
N THR A 180 8.28 -27.43 -5.48
CA THR A 180 7.45 -28.44 -4.84
C THR A 180 5.99 -28.32 -5.27
N TYR A 181 5.47 -27.09 -5.35
CA TYR A 181 4.04 -26.86 -5.53
C TYR A 181 3.63 -26.27 -6.89
N GLN A 182 4.55 -25.81 -7.76
CA GLN A 182 4.17 -25.23 -9.06
C GLN A 182 3.32 -26.15 -9.95
N ASN A 183 3.51 -27.49 -9.85
CA ASN A 183 2.74 -28.48 -10.59
C ASN A 183 1.61 -29.11 -9.75
N SER A 184 1.48 -28.74 -8.48
CA SER A 184 0.48 -29.26 -7.54
C SER A 184 -0.15 -28.15 -6.67
N VAL A 185 -0.42 -27.00 -7.28
CA VAL A 185 -1.01 -25.83 -6.57
C VAL A 185 -2.37 -26.18 -5.93
N SER A 186 -3.10 -27.16 -6.48
CA SER A 186 -4.33 -27.68 -5.90
C SER A 186 -4.11 -28.35 -4.53
N GLU A 187 -2.97 -28.98 -4.30
CA GLU A 187 -2.61 -29.53 -2.98
C GLU A 187 -2.43 -28.39 -1.98
N LEU A 188 -1.69 -27.33 -2.36
CA LEU A 188 -1.50 -26.16 -1.53
C LEU A 188 -2.83 -25.48 -1.18
N ALA A 189 -3.72 -25.31 -2.16
CA ALA A 189 -5.07 -24.78 -1.94
C ALA A 189 -5.89 -25.64 -0.98
N SER A 190 -5.84 -26.97 -1.17
CA SER A 190 -6.52 -27.93 -0.27
C SER A 190 -6.03 -27.83 1.17
N GLN A 191 -4.73 -27.58 1.40
CA GLN A 191 -4.22 -27.39 2.76
C GLN A 191 -4.70 -26.07 3.36
N ILE A 192 -4.77 -25.00 2.59
CA ILE A 192 -5.38 -23.72 3.04
C ILE A 192 -6.83 -23.95 3.46
N ASP A 193 -7.59 -24.67 2.66
CA ASP A 193 -9.01 -24.99 2.95
C ASP A 193 -9.15 -25.85 4.22
N ARG A 194 -8.24 -26.81 4.45
CA ARG A 194 -8.23 -27.61 5.68
C ARG A 194 -7.93 -26.77 6.92
N ILE A 195 -6.95 -25.85 6.83
CA ILE A 195 -6.64 -24.92 7.93
C ILE A 195 -7.85 -24.04 8.21
N ALA A 196 -8.45 -23.46 7.17
CA ALA A 196 -9.62 -22.60 7.29
C ALA A 196 -10.81 -23.34 7.92
N ALA A 197 -11.09 -24.58 7.48
CA ALA A 197 -12.14 -25.41 8.05
C ALA A 197 -11.89 -25.73 9.54
N ALA A 198 -10.65 -26.05 9.93
CA ALA A 198 -10.32 -26.30 11.33
C ALA A 198 -10.54 -25.03 12.19
N VAL A 199 -10.14 -23.86 11.69
CA VAL A 199 -10.39 -22.56 12.34
C VAL A 199 -11.90 -22.29 12.45
N GLN A 200 -12.66 -22.49 11.37
CA GLN A 200 -14.11 -22.27 11.32
C GLN A 200 -14.87 -23.18 12.30
N ILE A 201 -14.49 -24.45 12.38
CA ILE A 201 -15.09 -25.40 13.33
C ILE A 201 -14.85 -24.94 14.76
N ALA A 202 -13.61 -24.54 15.09
CA ALA A 202 -13.22 -24.16 16.45
C ALA A 202 -13.78 -22.80 16.88
N THR A 203 -13.85 -21.83 15.96
CA THR A 203 -14.23 -20.44 16.30
C THR A 203 -15.66 -20.07 15.93
N LYS A 204 -16.32 -20.85 15.07
CA LYS A 204 -17.60 -20.53 14.42
C LYS A 204 -17.55 -19.25 13.58
N LYS A 205 -16.34 -18.88 13.07
CA LYS A 205 -16.10 -17.70 12.24
C LYS A 205 -15.59 -18.12 10.88
N GLU A 206 -16.11 -17.48 9.84
CA GLU A 206 -15.58 -17.64 8.50
C GLU A 206 -14.27 -16.89 8.34
N VAL A 207 -13.40 -17.39 7.48
CA VAL A 207 -12.05 -16.84 7.26
C VAL A 207 -12.09 -15.73 6.21
N LEU A 208 -11.43 -14.62 6.51
CA LEU A 208 -11.09 -13.55 5.58
C LEU A 208 -9.58 -13.31 5.58
N VAL A 209 -8.95 -13.45 4.43
CA VAL A 209 -7.53 -13.12 4.25
C VAL A 209 -7.40 -11.77 3.52
N ILE A 210 -6.52 -10.90 3.98
CA ILE A 210 -6.20 -9.62 3.36
C ILE A 210 -4.71 -9.58 3.08
N ILE A 211 -4.32 -9.50 1.80
CA ILE A 211 -2.92 -9.47 1.38
C ILE A 211 -2.60 -8.08 0.86
N ASP A 212 -1.82 -7.35 1.64
CA ASP A 212 -1.36 -6.00 1.31
C ASP A 212 0.00 -6.02 0.58
N ASP A 213 0.37 -4.87 0.03
CA ASP A 213 1.65 -4.58 -0.63
C ASP A 213 1.91 -5.30 -1.98
N LEU A 214 0.97 -6.10 -2.50
CA LEU A 214 1.08 -6.63 -3.87
C LEU A 214 1.01 -5.51 -4.93
N ASP A 215 0.46 -4.35 -4.58
CA ASP A 215 0.44 -3.15 -5.41
C ASP A 215 1.81 -2.45 -5.54
N LYS A 216 2.81 -2.91 -4.78
CA LYS A 216 4.19 -2.43 -4.87
C LYS A 216 5.08 -3.28 -5.79
N LEU A 217 4.57 -4.40 -6.28
CA LEU A 217 5.28 -5.26 -7.24
C LEU A 217 5.46 -4.55 -8.58
N ASP A 218 6.52 -4.88 -9.27
CA ASP A 218 6.77 -4.43 -10.63
C ASP A 218 5.74 -5.02 -11.60
N LEU A 219 5.39 -4.26 -12.64
CA LEU A 219 4.33 -4.64 -13.58
C LEU A 219 4.52 -6.04 -14.20
N PRO A 220 5.73 -6.46 -14.61
CA PRO A 220 5.96 -7.81 -15.13
C PRO A 220 5.61 -8.92 -14.11
N LEU A 221 5.97 -8.74 -12.83
CA LEU A 221 5.62 -9.71 -11.78
C LEU A 221 4.11 -9.78 -11.54
N VAL A 222 3.43 -8.63 -11.53
CA VAL A 222 1.98 -8.58 -11.38
C VAL A 222 1.28 -9.30 -12.53
N ARG A 223 1.75 -9.12 -13.77
CA ARG A 223 1.22 -9.86 -14.93
C ARG A 223 1.41 -11.37 -14.78
N ALA A 224 2.61 -11.81 -14.42
CA ALA A 224 2.90 -13.22 -14.19
C ALA A 224 2.01 -13.83 -13.09
N ILE A 225 1.67 -13.06 -12.04
CA ILE A 225 0.84 -13.51 -10.93
C ILE A 225 -0.66 -13.48 -11.29
N PHE A 226 -1.16 -12.34 -11.74
CA PHE A 226 -2.61 -12.10 -11.88
C PHE A 226 -3.14 -12.32 -13.30
N GLN A 227 -2.31 -12.27 -14.35
CA GLN A 227 -2.74 -12.62 -15.70
C GLN A 227 -2.52 -14.11 -15.98
N ASP A 228 -1.32 -14.63 -15.68
CA ASP A 228 -0.95 -15.98 -16.08
C ASP A 228 -1.35 -17.04 -15.05
N ASN A 229 -1.41 -16.68 -13.75
CA ASN A 229 -1.62 -17.62 -12.64
C ASN A 229 -2.81 -17.28 -11.71
N ILE A 230 -3.74 -16.41 -12.13
CA ILE A 230 -4.89 -16.00 -11.30
C ILE A 230 -5.76 -17.20 -10.91
N ASN A 231 -5.90 -18.18 -11.79
CA ASN A 231 -6.66 -19.40 -11.50
C ASN A 231 -6.12 -20.13 -10.26
N SER A 232 -4.81 -20.18 -10.10
CA SER A 232 -4.14 -20.76 -8.95
C SER A 232 -4.45 -19.98 -7.66
N LEU A 233 -4.41 -18.65 -7.70
CA LEU A 233 -4.74 -17.80 -6.56
C LEU A 233 -6.21 -17.90 -6.14
N TYR A 234 -7.09 -18.30 -7.05
CA TYR A 234 -8.54 -18.41 -6.81
C TYR A 234 -8.98 -19.81 -6.35
N LEU A 235 -8.07 -20.79 -6.32
CA LEU A 235 -8.37 -22.15 -5.88
C LEU A 235 -8.83 -22.25 -4.42
N PRO A 236 -8.20 -21.58 -3.42
CA PRO A 236 -8.65 -21.72 -2.04
C PRO A 236 -10.10 -21.29 -1.85
N ASN A 237 -10.86 -22.08 -1.10
CA ASN A 237 -12.30 -21.85 -0.86
C ASN A 237 -12.52 -20.93 0.36
N ILE A 238 -11.84 -19.78 0.39
CA ILE A 238 -11.92 -18.76 1.42
C ILE A 238 -12.02 -17.36 0.79
N ARG A 239 -12.50 -16.37 1.54
CA ARG A 239 -12.49 -14.98 1.10
C ARG A 239 -11.07 -14.42 1.12
N ILE A 240 -10.65 -13.80 -0.01
CA ILE A 240 -9.34 -13.14 -0.08
C ILE A 240 -9.48 -11.75 -0.72
N VAL A 241 -8.87 -10.75 -0.10
CA VAL A 241 -8.68 -9.40 -0.66
C VAL A 241 -7.22 -9.27 -1.09
N PHE A 242 -7.00 -9.05 -2.39
CA PHE A 242 -5.66 -8.79 -2.95
C PHE A 242 -5.51 -7.30 -3.25
N THR A 243 -4.38 -6.70 -2.88
CA THR A 243 -4.01 -5.39 -3.43
C THR A 243 -3.31 -5.57 -4.77
N ILE A 244 -3.61 -4.69 -5.75
CA ILE A 244 -2.88 -4.67 -7.04
C ILE A 244 -2.57 -3.23 -7.46
N PRO A 245 -1.51 -3.00 -8.30
CA PRO A 245 -1.21 -1.69 -8.83
C PRO A 245 -2.35 -1.12 -9.68
N ILE A 246 -2.59 0.19 -9.58
CA ILE A 246 -3.60 0.87 -10.39
C ILE A 246 -3.30 0.78 -11.89
N ALA A 247 -2.04 0.78 -12.29
CA ALA A 247 -1.63 0.66 -13.69
C ALA A 247 -2.18 -0.63 -14.32
N VAL A 248 -2.16 -1.73 -13.58
CA VAL A 248 -2.52 -3.06 -14.09
C VAL A 248 -4.01 -3.20 -14.37
N ILE A 249 -4.89 -2.50 -13.64
CA ILE A 249 -6.33 -2.52 -13.94
C ILE A 249 -6.68 -1.78 -15.25
N ARG A 250 -5.73 -1.09 -15.86
CA ARG A 250 -5.86 -0.49 -17.19
C ARG A 250 -5.55 -1.48 -18.31
N GLU A 251 -4.88 -2.58 -18.00
CA GLU A 251 -4.55 -3.60 -18.99
C GLU A 251 -5.75 -4.45 -19.38
N ASN A 252 -6.15 -4.38 -20.67
CA ASN A 252 -7.32 -5.08 -21.19
C ASN A 252 -7.27 -6.59 -20.94
N LYS A 253 -6.11 -7.23 -21.09
CA LYS A 253 -5.94 -8.68 -20.90
C LYS A 253 -6.19 -9.09 -19.46
N LEU A 254 -5.59 -8.36 -18.50
CA LEU A 254 -5.77 -8.65 -17.10
C LEU A 254 -7.23 -8.41 -16.66
N MET A 255 -7.81 -7.28 -17.08
CA MET A 255 -9.18 -6.98 -16.73
C MET A 255 -10.19 -7.96 -17.34
N ALA A 256 -9.94 -8.48 -18.53
CA ALA A 256 -10.76 -9.55 -19.11
C ALA A 256 -10.73 -10.83 -18.25
N THR A 257 -9.57 -11.13 -17.64
CA THR A 257 -9.40 -12.30 -16.75
C THR A 257 -10.07 -12.10 -15.39
N ILE A 258 -10.06 -10.88 -14.86
CA ILE A 258 -10.65 -10.54 -13.55
C ILE A 258 -12.17 -10.35 -13.64
N ARG A 259 -12.66 -9.69 -14.71
CA ARG A 259 -14.09 -9.39 -14.89
C ARG A 259 -14.95 -10.66 -14.82
N GLY A 260 -16.03 -10.59 -14.06
CA GLY A 260 -16.94 -11.72 -13.84
C GLY A 260 -16.49 -12.72 -12.77
N ARG A 261 -15.28 -12.55 -12.19
CA ARG A 261 -14.76 -13.41 -11.11
C ARG A 261 -14.50 -12.65 -9.82
N SER A 262 -14.12 -11.37 -9.91
CA SER A 262 -13.79 -10.53 -8.78
C SER A 262 -14.34 -9.14 -8.97
N GLU A 263 -14.84 -8.56 -7.89
CA GLU A 263 -15.11 -7.13 -7.83
C GLU A 263 -13.80 -6.35 -7.65
N VAL A 264 -13.65 -5.28 -8.42
CA VAL A 264 -12.51 -4.37 -8.32
C VAL A 264 -12.95 -3.10 -7.59
N ILE A 265 -12.36 -2.86 -6.44
CA ILE A 265 -12.65 -1.69 -5.61
C ILE A 265 -11.43 -0.78 -5.63
N GLN A 266 -11.64 0.44 -6.08
CA GLN A 266 -10.59 1.45 -6.16
C GLN A 266 -10.70 2.45 -5.01
N LEU A 267 -9.56 2.78 -4.39
CA LEU A 267 -9.40 3.94 -3.53
C LEU A 267 -8.93 5.11 -4.40
N PRO A 268 -9.82 6.07 -4.72
CA PRO A 268 -9.44 7.20 -5.56
C PRO A 268 -8.49 8.15 -4.83
N VAL A 269 -7.68 8.88 -5.57
CA VAL A 269 -6.93 10.02 -5.06
C VAL A 269 -7.90 11.15 -4.77
N THR A 270 -7.61 11.93 -3.73
CA THR A 270 -8.40 13.13 -3.42
C THR A 270 -8.15 14.20 -4.48
N LYS A 271 -9.14 14.50 -5.30
CA LYS A 271 -9.04 15.56 -6.30
C LYS A 271 -9.27 16.93 -5.67
N PHE A 272 -8.54 17.91 -6.15
CA PHE A 272 -8.66 19.29 -5.70
C PHE A 272 -9.41 20.18 -6.69
N PHE A 273 -9.52 19.76 -7.95
CA PHE A 273 -10.14 20.53 -9.02
C PHE A 273 -11.12 19.67 -9.82
N HIS A 274 -12.05 20.28 -10.51
CA HIS A 274 -12.81 19.64 -11.57
C HIS A 274 -11.98 19.63 -12.84
N ARG A 275 -12.18 18.61 -13.70
CA ARG A 275 -11.40 18.44 -14.93
C ARG A 275 -11.41 19.68 -15.80
N GLU A 276 -12.58 20.30 -15.95
CA GLU A 276 -12.82 21.45 -16.83
C GLU A 276 -12.09 22.71 -16.36
N GLU A 277 -11.68 22.74 -15.10
CA GLU A 277 -11.09 23.91 -14.45
C GLU A 277 -9.62 23.70 -14.09
N ALA A 278 -9.11 22.46 -14.12
CA ALA A 278 -7.85 22.06 -13.49
C ALA A 278 -6.62 22.86 -13.96
N HIS A 279 -6.60 23.37 -15.20
CA HIS A 279 -5.45 24.11 -15.75
C HIS A 279 -5.77 25.61 -15.96
N GLN A 280 -6.91 26.10 -15.47
CA GLN A 280 -7.27 27.50 -15.60
C GLN A 280 -6.48 28.38 -14.60
N PRO A 281 -6.11 29.62 -14.98
CA PRO A 281 -5.28 30.47 -14.11
C PRO A 281 -5.92 30.85 -12.75
N GLU A 282 -7.25 30.96 -12.70
CA GLU A 282 -8.02 31.35 -11.49
C GLU A 282 -8.90 30.20 -10.98
N VAL A 283 -8.39 28.98 -11.03
CA VAL A 283 -9.18 27.83 -10.60
C VAL A 283 -9.48 27.84 -9.11
N THR A 284 -10.75 27.61 -8.77
CA THR A 284 -11.18 27.45 -7.39
C THR A 284 -11.09 25.97 -7.00
N SER A 285 -10.34 25.68 -5.93
CA SER A 285 -10.22 24.33 -5.43
C SER A 285 -11.52 23.84 -4.76
N ILE A 286 -11.68 22.51 -4.73
CA ILE A 286 -12.77 21.85 -3.99
C ILE A 286 -12.46 21.94 -2.49
N GLU A 287 -12.91 23.02 -1.86
CA GLU A 287 -12.57 23.40 -0.47
C GLU A 287 -12.78 22.28 0.56
N LYS A 288 -13.84 21.50 0.42
CA LYS A 288 -14.10 20.36 1.31
C LYS A 288 -12.94 19.36 1.32
N ASN A 289 -12.35 19.09 0.15
CA ASN A 289 -11.28 18.13 -0.01
C ASN A 289 -9.95 18.71 0.50
N VAL A 290 -9.68 19.97 0.20
CA VAL A 290 -8.48 20.66 0.70
C VAL A 290 -8.53 20.76 2.22
N ALA A 291 -9.64 21.24 2.80
CA ALA A 291 -9.79 21.39 4.25
C ALA A 291 -9.64 20.05 5.01
N MET A 292 -10.12 18.94 4.43
CA MET A 292 -9.95 17.61 5.02
C MET A 292 -8.46 17.24 5.13
N LEU A 293 -7.67 17.47 4.08
CA LEU A 293 -6.24 17.14 4.09
C LEU A 293 -5.41 18.15 4.89
N VAL A 294 -5.80 19.43 4.92
CA VAL A 294 -5.23 20.42 5.84
C VAL A 294 -5.46 19.98 7.30
N THR A 295 -6.67 19.53 7.64
CA THR A 295 -6.95 18.97 8.98
C THR A 295 -6.04 17.80 9.33
N LEU A 296 -5.81 16.90 8.37
CA LEU A 296 -4.90 15.76 8.55
C LEU A 296 -3.46 16.20 8.82
N MET A 297 -2.98 17.24 8.13
CA MET A 297 -1.64 17.80 8.34
C MET A 297 -1.52 18.58 9.64
N ASN A 298 -2.54 19.35 10.01
CA ASN A 298 -2.56 20.09 11.28
C ASN A 298 -2.47 19.18 12.51
N GLN A 299 -2.91 17.92 12.40
CA GLN A 299 -2.68 16.92 13.47
C GLN A 299 -1.22 16.51 13.61
N ARG A 300 -0.38 16.79 12.63
CA ARG A 300 1.05 16.42 12.58
C ARG A 300 1.98 17.61 12.75
N ILE A 301 1.61 18.76 12.20
CA ILE A 301 2.37 20.01 12.23
C ILE A 301 1.54 21.04 12.99
N PRO A 302 1.96 21.47 14.19
CA PRO A 302 1.31 22.52 14.94
C PRO A 302 1.24 23.84 14.16
N ALA A 303 0.13 24.58 14.30
CA ALA A 303 -0.13 25.81 13.56
C ALA A 303 0.91 26.93 13.80
N GLU A 304 1.58 26.91 14.95
CA GLU A 304 2.67 27.87 15.23
C GLU A 304 3.93 27.63 14.40
N LEU A 305 4.12 26.42 13.83
CA LEU A 305 5.31 26.04 13.07
C LEU A 305 5.15 26.13 11.54
N ILE A 306 3.96 26.45 11.04
CA ILE A 306 3.69 26.58 9.61
C ILE A 306 2.73 27.76 9.36
N GLU A 307 2.91 28.46 8.25
CA GLU A 307 1.96 29.49 7.83
C GLU A 307 0.70 28.84 7.22
N PRO A 308 -0.52 29.32 7.52
CA PRO A 308 -1.76 28.71 7.01
C PRO A 308 -1.85 28.66 5.47
N ALA A 309 -1.36 29.68 4.78
CA ALA A 309 -1.32 29.71 3.32
C ALA A 309 -0.36 28.64 2.77
N VAL A 310 0.80 28.47 3.41
CA VAL A 310 1.82 27.49 3.05
C VAL A 310 1.32 26.05 3.31
N MET A 311 0.59 25.83 4.41
CA MET A 311 -0.05 24.54 4.67
C MET A 311 -1.03 24.16 3.56
N ARG A 312 -1.83 25.11 3.09
CA ARG A 312 -2.75 24.90 2.00
C ARG A 312 -2.03 24.57 0.69
N GLU A 313 -1.00 25.34 0.35
CA GLU A 313 -0.19 25.10 -0.85
C GLU A 313 0.51 23.74 -0.80
N LEU A 314 1.08 23.35 0.34
CA LEU A 314 1.68 22.02 0.56
C LEU A 314 0.67 20.90 0.26
N VAL A 315 -0.58 21.05 0.72
CA VAL A 315 -1.65 20.09 0.42
C VAL A 315 -1.93 20.03 -1.07
N LEU A 316 -2.07 21.17 -1.76
CA LEU A 316 -2.33 21.20 -3.20
C LEU A 316 -1.17 20.58 -4.02
N LEU A 317 0.07 20.84 -3.63
CA LEU A 317 1.28 20.30 -4.27
C LEU A 317 1.42 18.77 -4.14
N SER A 318 0.68 18.14 -3.22
CA SER A 318 0.66 16.67 -3.10
C SER A 318 -0.15 15.96 -4.18
N GLY A 319 -0.92 16.69 -5.01
CA GLY A 319 -1.86 16.10 -5.96
C GLY A 319 -2.97 15.25 -5.32
N GLY A 320 -3.15 15.36 -4.00
CA GLY A 320 -4.10 14.54 -3.22
C GLY A 320 -3.57 13.18 -2.80
N VAL A 321 -2.29 12.89 -3.02
CA VAL A 321 -1.61 11.66 -2.58
C VAL A 321 -1.10 11.85 -1.15
N LEU A 322 -1.65 11.10 -0.19
CA LEU A 322 -1.35 11.28 1.24
C LEU A 322 0.14 11.12 1.56
N ARG A 323 0.82 10.17 0.93
CA ARG A 323 2.27 9.94 1.13
C ARG A 323 3.09 11.14 0.65
N GLU A 324 2.77 11.70 -0.51
CA GLU A 324 3.49 12.85 -1.06
C GLU A 324 3.26 14.11 -0.22
N MET A 325 2.05 14.28 0.33
CA MET A 325 1.75 15.34 1.28
C MET A 325 2.61 15.24 2.55
N VAL A 326 2.69 14.05 3.15
CA VAL A 326 3.53 13.80 4.34
C VAL A 326 5.01 13.98 4.01
N ARG A 327 5.44 13.54 2.82
CA ARG A 327 6.81 13.65 2.33
C ARG A 327 7.24 15.12 2.13
N LEU A 328 6.37 15.93 1.54
CA LEU A 328 6.59 17.39 1.46
C LEU A 328 6.72 18.02 2.85
N GLY A 329 5.85 17.65 3.78
CA GLY A 329 5.95 18.12 5.18
C GLY A 329 7.25 17.70 5.85
N GLN A 330 7.71 16.46 5.65
CA GLN A 330 9.01 15.99 6.16
C GLN A 330 10.17 16.79 5.58
N GLU A 331 10.13 17.07 4.27
CA GLU A 331 11.20 17.84 3.61
C GLU A 331 11.24 19.27 4.12
N CYS A 332 10.07 19.91 4.32
CA CYS A 332 10.01 21.23 4.97
C CYS A 332 10.61 21.21 6.39
N CYS A 333 10.32 20.19 7.19
CA CYS A 333 10.91 20.05 8.52
C CYS A 333 12.43 19.86 8.45
N ARG A 334 12.94 19.11 7.47
CA ARG A 334 14.38 18.89 7.25
C ARG A 334 15.07 20.21 6.93
N GLU A 335 14.50 21.04 6.06
CA GLU A 335 15.02 22.38 5.75
C GLU A 335 15.02 23.29 6.98
N CYS A 336 13.97 23.26 7.82
CA CYS A 336 13.93 24.02 9.06
C CYS A 336 15.02 23.56 10.05
N LEU A 337 15.21 22.25 10.22
CA LEU A 337 16.26 21.70 11.09
C LEU A 337 17.64 22.07 10.58
N LEU A 338 17.86 22.02 9.26
CA LEU A 338 19.14 22.44 8.65
C LEU A 338 19.43 23.92 8.92
N LEU A 339 18.41 24.79 8.84
CA LEU A 339 18.59 26.22 9.20
C LEU A 339 18.95 26.41 10.66
N LEU A 340 18.32 25.69 11.59
CA LEU A 340 18.65 25.76 13.02
C LEU A 340 20.06 25.25 13.33
N ASP A 341 20.54 24.26 12.58
CA ASP A 341 21.90 23.73 12.72
C ASP A 341 22.95 24.69 12.16
N THR A 342 22.64 25.37 11.04
CA THR A 342 23.60 26.30 10.38
C THR A 342 23.57 27.71 10.99
N GLU A 343 22.47 28.13 11.59
CA GLU A 343 22.25 29.42 12.21
C GLU A 343 21.83 29.27 13.69
N PRO A 344 22.73 28.83 14.60
CA PRO A 344 22.36 28.43 15.97
C PRO A 344 21.87 29.59 16.86
N GLU A 345 22.02 30.85 16.43
CA GLU A 345 21.46 32.03 17.10
C GLU A 345 20.02 32.37 16.65
N ARG A 346 19.50 31.68 15.65
CA ARG A 346 18.17 31.94 15.11
C ARG A 346 17.09 31.45 16.08
N THR A 347 16.25 32.38 16.55
CA THR A 347 15.22 32.11 17.58
C THR A 347 13.82 31.93 17.00
N THR A 348 13.65 32.18 15.70
CA THR A 348 12.35 32.04 15.01
C THR A 348 12.51 31.35 13.68
N VAL A 349 11.92 30.19 13.55
CA VAL A 349 11.82 29.41 12.30
C VAL A 349 10.40 28.91 12.15
N LYS A 350 9.83 29.09 10.97
CA LYS A 350 8.54 28.55 10.56
C LYS A 350 8.68 27.93 9.16
N ILE A 351 7.81 27.01 8.84
CA ILE A 351 7.61 26.58 7.45
C ILE A 351 6.85 27.70 6.74
N ASP A 352 7.62 28.55 6.08
CA ASP A 352 7.15 29.65 5.25
C ASP A 352 7.27 29.29 3.76
N GLN A 353 6.98 30.25 2.88
CA GLN A 353 7.00 30.04 1.44
C GLN A 353 8.41 29.67 0.92
N GLU A 354 9.47 30.25 1.51
CA GLU A 354 10.85 29.94 1.08
C GLU A 354 11.23 28.49 1.41
N ILE A 355 10.90 28.03 2.62
CA ILE A 355 11.11 26.64 3.04
C ILE A 355 10.34 25.67 2.14
N LEU A 356 9.07 25.96 1.84
CA LEU A 356 8.27 25.14 0.94
C LEU A 356 8.91 25.06 -0.46
N GLN A 357 9.38 26.18 -1.00
CA GLN A 357 10.01 26.19 -2.33
C GLN A 357 11.34 25.41 -2.36
N ARG A 358 12.12 25.41 -1.26
CA ARG A 358 13.31 24.56 -1.12
C ARG A 358 12.93 23.08 -1.12
N ALA A 359 11.95 22.70 -0.31
CA ALA A 359 11.43 21.33 -0.25
C ALA A 359 10.92 20.84 -1.61
N VAL A 360 10.10 21.64 -2.29
CA VAL A 360 9.59 21.36 -3.64
C VAL A 360 10.73 21.16 -4.64
N ARG A 361 11.75 22.01 -4.62
CA ARG A 361 12.92 21.87 -5.51
C ARG A 361 13.64 20.55 -5.29
N ASN A 362 13.87 20.14 -4.04
CA ASN A 362 14.55 18.89 -3.73
C ASN A 362 13.77 17.69 -4.26
N LEU A 363 12.46 17.62 -3.98
CA LEU A 363 11.61 16.53 -4.44
C LEU A 363 11.42 16.52 -5.97
N ARG A 364 11.32 17.68 -6.61
CA ARG A 364 11.25 17.78 -8.07
C ARG A 364 12.49 17.19 -8.75
N ILE A 365 13.69 17.43 -8.21
CA ILE A 365 14.93 16.83 -8.72
C ILE A 365 14.87 15.31 -8.67
N GLU A 366 14.33 14.75 -7.59
CA GLU A 366 14.15 13.29 -7.50
C GLU A 366 13.20 12.74 -8.56
N PHE A 367 12.05 13.39 -8.77
CA PHE A 367 11.10 13.03 -9.83
C PHE A 367 11.72 13.17 -11.24
N ALA A 368 12.57 14.16 -11.46
CA ALA A 368 13.16 14.41 -12.76
C ALA A 368 14.18 13.34 -13.19
N ARG A 369 14.90 12.70 -12.25
CA ARG A 369 16.03 11.82 -12.55
C ARG A 369 15.75 10.66 -13.49
N PRO A 370 14.63 9.93 -13.39
CA PRO A 370 14.36 8.80 -14.28
C PRO A 370 13.68 9.19 -15.59
N LEU A 371 13.29 10.47 -15.78
CA LEU A 371 12.52 10.90 -16.95
C LEU A 371 13.40 11.10 -18.18
N GLY A 372 13.24 10.25 -19.20
CA GLY A 372 13.79 10.42 -20.53
C GLY A 372 12.85 11.17 -21.49
N GLN A 373 13.34 11.55 -22.68
CA GLN A 373 12.57 12.31 -23.66
C GLN A 373 11.26 11.66 -24.08
N LYS A 374 11.25 10.32 -24.19
CA LYS A 374 10.06 9.55 -24.55
C LYS A 374 8.94 9.68 -23.51
N LEU A 375 9.28 9.53 -22.22
CA LEU A 375 8.34 9.70 -21.13
C LEU A 375 7.84 11.15 -21.01
N MET A 376 8.74 12.13 -21.26
CA MET A 376 8.34 13.54 -21.29
C MET A 376 7.28 13.84 -22.35
N ALA A 377 7.37 13.24 -23.55
CA ALA A 377 6.36 13.42 -24.60
C ALA A 377 4.99 12.87 -24.15
N VAL A 378 4.96 11.70 -23.50
CA VAL A 378 3.71 11.12 -22.96
C VAL A 378 3.12 12.02 -21.87
N LEU A 379 3.96 12.61 -21.01
CA LEU A 379 3.52 13.54 -19.96
C LEU A 379 2.88 14.79 -20.56
N VAL A 380 3.54 15.45 -21.52
CA VAL A 380 3.01 16.65 -22.19
C VAL A 380 1.66 16.36 -22.84
N GLN A 381 1.57 15.30 -23.60
CA GLN A 381 0.33 14.89 -24.28
C GLN A 381 -0.79 14.57 -23.26
N THR A 382 -0.46 13.90 -22.14
CA THR A 382 -1.44 13.61 -21.09
C THR A 382 -1.94 14.90 -20.42
N TYR A 383 -1.06 15.88 -20.18
CA TYR A 383 -1.42 17.18 -19.62
C TYR A 383 -2.38 17.96 -20.50
N GLU A 384 -2.11 18.02 -21.81
CA GLU A 384 -2.93 18.78 -22.78
C GLU A 384 -4.34 18.20 -22.93
N ASN A 385 -4.47 16.87 -22.88
CA ASN A 385 -5.72 16.18 -23.20
C ASN A 385 -6.46 15.60 -22.00
N PHE A 386 -5.87 15.62 -20.80
CA PHE A 386 -6.36 14.91 -19.60
C PHE A 386 -6.56 13.40 -19.82
N ASN A 387 -5.98 12.88 -20.87
CA ASN A 387 -5.99 11.46 -21.23
C ASN A 387 -4.69 11.12 -21.98
N PRO A 388 -4.15 9.92 -21.80
CA PRO A 388 -3.07 9.44 -22.64
C PRO A 388 -3.57 9.15 -24.06
N GLU A 389 -2.70 9.18 -25.04
CA GLU A 389 -2.99 8.70 -26.39
C GLU A 389 -3.29 7.20 -26.42
N ASP A 390 -2.49 6.42 -25.68
CA ASP A 390 -2.72 5.00 -25.45
C ASP A 390 -2.58 4.67 -23.95
N ALA A 391 -3.71 4.40 -23.32
CA ALA A 391 -3.79 4.03 -21.90
C ALA A 391 -3.19 2.64 -21.57
N ASN A 392 -2.87 1.83 -22.59
CA ASN A 392 -2.23 0.53 -22.44
C ASN A 392 -0.74 0.53 -22.79
N SER A 393 -0.19 1.68 -23.20
CA SER A 393 1.24 1.76 -23.51
C SER A 393 2.09 1.53 -22.25
N GLU A 394 3.20 0.81 -22.37
CA GLU A 394 4.13 0.54 -21.25
C GLU A 394 4.60 1.84 -20.60
N ASP A 395 4.91 2.87 -21.43
CA ASP A 395 5.37 4.16 -20.94
C ASP A 395 4.30 4.84 -20.05
N PHE A 396 3.03 4.83 -20.47
CA PHE A 396 1.96 5.40 -19.67
C PHE A 396 1.71 4.61 -18.39
N LEU A 397 1.71 3.28 -18.47
CA LEU A 397 1.54 2.41 -17.29
C LEU A 397 2.67 2.60 -16.28
N GLU A 398 3.91 2.79 -16.75
CA GLU A 398 5.07 3.11 -15.90
C GLU A 398 4.90 4.48 -15.22
N LEU A 399 4.48 5.51 -15.96
CA LEU A 399 4.21 6.84 -15.42
C LEU A 399 3.08 6.83 -14.38
N LEU A 400 2.02 6.07 -14.63
CA LEU A 400 0.90 5.91 -13.70
C LEU A 400 1.33 5.14 -12.43
N HIS A 401 2.14 4.10 -12.58
CA HIS A 401 2.69 3.32 -11.48
C HIS A 401 3.66 4.13 -10.62
N GLY A 402 4.48 4.98 -11.26
CA GLY A 402 5.47 5.84 -10.63
C GLY A 402 4.93 7.14 -10.02
N LEU A 403 3.63 7.41 -10.06
CA LEU A 403 2.99 8.65 -9.57
C LEU A 403 3.34 9.90 -10.39
N TYR A 404 3.85 9.77 -11.60
CA TYR A 404 4.05 10.92 -12.50
C TYR A 404 2.73 11.40 -13.07
N VAL A 405 1.83 10.46 -13.33
CA VAL A 405 0.44 10.68 -13.72
C VAL A 405 -0.46 10.21 -12.60
N LEU A 406 -1.48 10.99 -12.29
CA LEU A 406 -2.51 10.68 -11.31
C LEU A 406 -3.84 10.45 -12.03
N GLU A 407 -4.55 9.41 -11.62
CA GLU A 407 -5.88 9.10 -12.10
C GLU A 407 -6.92 9.66 -11.15
N TYR A 408 -7.85 10.40 -11.70
CA TYR A 408 -8.98 10.97 -10.98
C TYR A 408 -10.31 10.44 -11.52
N GLU A 409 -11.29 10.30 -10.63
CA GLU A 409 -12.63 9.84 -10.95
C GLU A 409 -13.65 10.92 -10.61
N ASN A 410 -14.49 11.25 -11.60
CA ASN A 410 -15.71 12.02 -11.45
C ASN A 410 -16.90 11.16 -11.94
N ALA A 411 -17.70 11.72 -12.88
CA ALA A 411 -18.59 10.94 -13.74
C ALA A 411 -17.79 10.13 -14.76
N GLU A 412 -16.59 10.61 -15.12
CA GLU A 412 -15.65 9.99 -16.04
C GLU A 412 -14.28 9.87 -15.39
N LEU A 413 -13.46 8.99 -15.94
CA LEU A 413 -12.04 8.89 -15.58
C LEU A 413 -11.26 9.93 -16.37
N TRP A 414 -10.31 10.57 -15.73
CA TRP A 414 -9.38 11.50 -16.34
C TRP A 414 -8.03 11.46 -15.64
N TYR A 415 -7.02 11.95 -16.31
CA TYR A 415 -5.64 11.92 -15.84
C TYR A 415 -5.06 13.31 -15.82
N ASP A 416 -4.23 13.56 -14.82
CA ASP A 416 -3.42 14.78 -14.77
C ASP A 416 -2.03 14.45 -14.22
N LEU A 417 -1.08 15.33 -14.42
CA LEU A 417 0.26 15.14 -13.92
C LEU A 417 0.31 15.45 -12.42
N HIS A 418 1.20 14.75 -11.70
CA HIS A 418 1.55 15.15 -10.35
C HIS A 418 2.02 16.62 -10.35
N PRO A 419 1.61 17.49 -9.39
CA PRO A 419 1.91 18.92 -9.40
C PRO A 419 3.42 19.25 -9.51
N LEU A 420 4.29 18.43 -8.91
CA LEU A 420 5.74 18.58 -9.03
C LEU A 420 6.25 18.30 -10.45
N ILE A 421 5.57 17.46 -11.21
CA ILE A 421 5.87 17.21 -12.63
C ILE A 421 5.36 18.36 -13.50
N GLN A 422 4.18 18.89 -13.19
CA GLN A 422 3.70 20.10 -13.88
C GLN A 422 4.69 21.26 -13.69
N ASP A 423 5.18 21.50 -12.45
CA ASP A 423 6.20 22.54 -12.19
C ASP A 423 7.51 22.27 -12.95
N LEU A 424 7.94 21.00 -13.05
CA LEU A 424 9.10 20.61 -13.84
C LEU A 424 8.93 20.99 -15.32
N LEU A 425 7.81 20.59 -15.95
CA LEU A 425 7.56 20.82 -17.37
C LEU A 425 7.38 22.31 -17.69
N ARG A 426 6.69 23.09 -16.82
CA ARG A 426 6.59 24.56 -16.97
C ARG A 426 7.95 25.24 -16.97
N ARG A 427 8.87 24.83 -16.07
CA ARG A 427 10.23 25.37 -16.03
C ARG A 427 11.07 25.03 -17.27
N GLN A 428 10.74 23.95 -17.92
CA GLN A 428 11.37 23.55 -19.19
C GLN A 428 10.69 24.17 -20.42
N GLY A 429 9.59 24.91 -20.24
CA GLY A 429 8.81 25.50 -21.33
C GLY A 429 8.10 24.47 -22.21
N LEU A 430 7.75 23.30 -21.64
CA LEU A 430 7.08 22.21 -22.34
C LEU A 430 5.56 22.25 -22.19
N ILE A 431 5.04 22.92 -21.14
CA ILE A 431 3.62 23.20 -20.89
C ILE A 431 3.42 24.61 -20.35
#